data_12a4bb923d5ca9bd6de464ebd04dfafd
#
_entry.id   12a4bb923d5ca9bd6de464ebd04dfafd
#
_cell.length_a   1.000
_cell.length_b   1.000
_cell.length_c   1.000
_cell.angle_alpha   90.00
_cell.angle_beta   90.00
_cell.angle_gamma   90.00
#
_symmetry.space_group_name_H-M   'P 1'
#
loop_
_entity.id
_entity.type
_entity.pdbx_description
1 polymer ?
#
loop_
_entity_poly.entity_id
_entity_poly.type
_entity_poly.pdbx_seq_one_letter_code
_entity_poly.pdbx_strand_id
1 'polypeptide(L)'
;MKKVRFMDLVLLLVSLILCLGTAFAFSACGPKEDGSWMLCHWAERVVVLQGAICSLLALAKLVCARDGVRLGLGAAIFFNSLAALFVPGRIIPLCKMASMRCLLIMKPSVFTVAILLCLLCLLDAALLFRKVYQRKGR
;
A
#
# COMPACT_ATOMS: atom_id res chain seq x y z
N MET A 1 13.60 -11.20 17.78
CA MET A 1 12.14 -11.39 17.62
C MET A 1 11.34 -10.08 17.74
N LYS A 2 11.60 -9.24 18.72
CA LYS A 2 10.87 -7.95 18.88
C LYS A 2 10.98 -7.00 17.67
N LYS A 3 12.16 -6.83 17.06
CA LYS A 3 12.36 -5.94 15.90
C LYS A 3 11.55 -6.36 14.66
N VAL A 4 11.44 -7.66 14.40
CA VAL A 4 10.71 -8.18 13.23
C VAL A 4 9.20 -7.99 13.41
N ARG A 5 8.66 -8.21 14.61
CA ARG A 5 7.24 -7.93 14.91
C ARG A 5 6.92 -6.43 14.87
N PHE A 6 7.87 -5.59 15.26
CA PHE A 6 7.71 -4.14 15.14
C PHE A 6 7.58 -3.71 13.68
N MET A 7 8.41 -4.26 12.78
CA MET A 7 8.31 -3.98 11.34
C MET A 7 6.96 -4.42 10.74
N ASP A 8 6.44 -5.58 11.14
CA ASP A 8 5.12 -6.04 10.70
C ASP A 8 4.00 -5.10 11.16
N LEU A 9 4.09 -4.58 12.40
CA LEU A 9 3.15 -3.59 12.91
C LEU A 9 3.22 -2.28 12.11
N VAL A 10 4.42 -1.81 11.79
CA VAL A 10 4.61 -0.61 10.95
C VAL A 10 4.01 -0.82 9.56
N LEU A 11 4.25 -1.98 8.94
CA LEU A 11 3.65 -2.34 7.65
C LEU A 11 2.11 -2.32 7.72
N LEU A 12 1.52 -2.87 8.79
CA LEU A 12 0.07 -2.83 9.00
C LEU A 12 -0.44 -1.40 9.12
N LEU A 13 0.21 -0.57 9.93
CA LEU A 13 -0.21 0.83 10.12
C LEU A 13 -0.13 1.64 8.82
N VAL A 14 0.96 1.50 8.06
CA VAL A 14 1.11 2.22 6.78
C VAL A 14 0.11 1.72 5.73
N SER A 15 -0.20 0.42 5.73
CA SER A 15 -1.23 -0.15 4.85
C SER A 15 -2.63 0.37 5.21
N LEU A 16 -2.93 0.52 6.50
CA LEU A 16 -4.18 1.14 6.96
C LEU A 16 -4.25 2.62 6.59
N ILE A 17 -3.13 3.35 6.66
CA ILE A 17 -3.05 4.74 6.18
C ILE A 17 -3.33 4.82 4.68
N LEU A 18 -2.82 3.87 3.88
CA LEU A 18 -3.13 3.82 2.45
C LEU A 18 -4.64 3.59 2.23
N CYS A 19 -5.24 2.65 2.95
CA CYS A 19 -6.66 2.31 2.80
C CYS A 19 -7.58 3.45 3.27
N LEU A 20 -7.47 3.82 4.54
CA LEU A 20 -8.35 4.81 5.18
C LEU A 20 -8.01 6.23 4.73
N GLY A 21 -6.73 6.53 4.54
CA GLY A 21 -6.28 7.83 4.05
C GLY A 21 -6.85 8.13 2.66
N THR A 22 -6.80 7.15 1.75
CA THR A 22 -7.38 7.30 0.40
C THR A 22 -8.90 7.39 0.46
N ALA A 23 -9.56 6.62 1.34
CA ALA A 23 -11.02 6.63 1.46
C ALA A 23 -11.58 7.94 2.03
N PHE A 24 -10.88 8.58 2.97
CA PHE A 24 -11.42 9.71 3.73
C PHE A 24 -10.61 11.01 3.56
N ALA A 25 -9.29 10.95 3.63
CA ALA A 25 -8.43 12.14 3.63
C ALA A 25 -7.98 12.56 2.23
N PHE A 26 -7.63 11.61 1.38
CA PHE A 26 -7.06 11.83 0.04
C PHE A 26 -8.05 11.46 -1.06
N SER A 27 -9.36 11.53 -0.76
CA SER A 27 -10.43 11.15 -1.67
C SER A 27 -10.38 11.93 -2.99
N ALA A 28 -10.82 11.27 -4.06
CA ALA A 28 -10.95 11.86 -5.39
C ALA A 28 -12.07 12.93 -5.44
N CYS A 29 -12.30 13.47 -6.63
CA CYS A 29 -13.36 14.44 -6.88
C CYS A 29 -14.75 13.79 -6.69
N GLY A 30 -15.71 14.58 -6.19
CA GLY A 30 -17.11 14.18 -6.05
C GLY A 30 -17.82 13.94 -7.40
N PRO A 31 -19.12 13.58 -7.36
CA PRO A 31 -19.93 13.42 -8.56
C PRO A 31 -20.06 14.75 -9.32
N LYS A 32 -20.24 14.68 -10.63
CA LYS A 32 -20.55 15.83 -11.46
C LYS A 32 -21.98 16.33 -11.21
N GLU A 33 -22.30 17.51 -11.73
CA GLU A 33 -23.64 18.09 -11.66
C GLU A 33 -24.74 17.21 -12.28
N ASP A 34 -24.38 16.38 -13.26
CA ASP A 34 -25.25 15.40 -13.92
C ASP A 34 -25.43 14.08 -13.13
N GLY A 35 -24.81 13.95 -11.93
CA GLY A 35 -24.84 12.75 -11.09
C GLY A 35 -23.88 11.64 -11.53
N SER A 36 -23.14 11.80 -12.61
CA SER A 36 -22.15 10.81 -13.06
C SER A 36 -20.84 10.91 -12.27
N TRP A 37 -20.20 9.76 -12.01
CA TRP A 37 -18.91 9.71 -11.34
C TRP A 37 -17.75 9.94 -12.32
N MET A 38 -16.75 10.72 -11.88
CA MET A 38 -15.53 10.91 -12.65
C MET A 38 -14.65 9.65 -12.60
N LEU A 39 -13.79 9.46 -13.61
CA LEU A 39 -12.86 8.32 -13.68
C LEU A 39 -11.92 8.25 -12.47
N CYS A 40 -11.54 9.38 -11.89
CA CYS A 40 -10.71 9.43 -10.67
C CYS A 40 -11.37 8.78 -9.44
N HIS A 41 -12.70 8.73 -9.37
CA HIS A 41 -13.42 8.00 -8.34
C HIS A 41 -13.13 6.48 -8.40
N TRP A 42 -13.08 5.92 -9.59
CA TRP A 42 -12.73 4.50 -9.76
C TRP A 42 -11.27 4.21 -9.40
N ALA A 43 -10.34 5.14 -9.71
CA ALA A 43 -8.96 5.05 -9.27
C ALA A 43 -8.85 5.03 -7.73
N GLU A 44 -9.62 5.88 -7.04
CA GLU A 44 -9.71 5.89 -5.58
C GLU A 44 -10.17 4.53 -5.04
N ARG A 45 -11.27 3.98 -5.59
CA ARG A 45 -11.82 2.68 -5.16
C ARG A 45 -10.81 1.53 -5.32
N VAL A 46 -10.07 1.52 -6.42
CA VAL A 46 -9.02 0.50 -6.65
C VAL A 46 -7.89 0.65 -5.63
N VAL A 47 -7.43 1.87 -5.33
CA VAL A 47 -6.37 2.10 -4.33
C VAL A 47 -6.84 1.75 -2.93
N VAL A 48 -8.09 2.05 -2.56
CA VAL A 48 -8.68 1.63 -1.28
C VAL A 48 -8.70 0.10 -1.16
N LEU A 49 -9.12 -0.60 -2.22
CA LEU A 49 -9.10 -2.07 -2.25
C LEU A 49 -7.67 -2.61 -2.09
N GLN A 50 -6.70 -2.04 -2.79
CA GLN A 50 -5.30 -2.43 -2.67
C GLN A 50 -4.76 -2.19 -1.26
N GLY A 51 -5.10 -1.07 -0.63
CA GLY A 51 -4.77 -0.78 0.77
C GLY A 51 -5.39 -1.78 1.74
N ALA A 52 -6.65 -2.19 1.52
CA ALA A 52 -7.32 -3.21 2.31
C ALA A 52 -6.62 -4.58 2.17
N ILE A 53 -6.27 -4.99 0.94
CA ILE A 53 -5.52 -6.23 0.70
C ILE A 53 -4.16 -6.19 1.41
N CYS A 54 -3.40 -5.10 1.30
CA CYS A 54 -2.14 -4.93 2.01
C CYS A 54 -2.31 -5.05 3.53
N SER A 55 -3.37 -4.47 4.09
CA SER A 55 -3.67 -4.52 5.52
C SER A 55 -3.98 -5.94 5.99
N LEU A 56 -4.76 -6.71 5.21
CA LEU A 56 -5.04 -8.12 5.50
C LEU A 56 -3.78 -8.98 5.43
N LEU A 57 -2.94 -8.77 4.41
CA LEU A 57 -1.66 -9.48 4.27
C LEU A 57 -0.70 -9.14 5.41
N ALA A 58 -0.62 -7.89 5.84
CA ALA A 58 0.19 -7.46 6.97
C ALA A 58 -0.31 -8.06 8.29
N LEU A 59 -1.63 -8.14 8.49
CA LEU A 59 -2.25 -8.79 9.64
C LEU A 59 -1.94 -10.31 9.64
N ALA A 60 -2.10 -10.98 8.51
CA ALA A 60 -1.74 -12.39 8.36
C ALA A 60 -0.26 -12.62 8.68
N LYS A 61 0.62 -11.70 8.26
CA LYS A 61 2.05 -11.75 8.56
C LYS A 61 2.37 -11.63 10.05
N LEU A 62 1.62 -10.81 10.80
CA LEU A 62 1.74 -10.69 12.26
C LEU A 62 1.40 -12.00 12.98
N VAL A 63 0.39 -12.72 12.50
CA VAL A 63 -0.09 -13.97 13.09
C VAL A 63 0.81 -15.15 12.70
N CYS A 64 1.37 -15.16 11.49
CA CYS A 64 2.20 -16.25 11.01
C CYS A 64 3.55 -16.32 11.72
N ALA A 65 3.90 -17.54 12.21
CA ALA A 65 5.17 -17.81 12.87
C ALA A 65 6.28 -18.31 11.92
N ARG A 66 5.92 -18.81 10.72
CA ARG A 66 6.86 -19.40 9.75
C ARG A 66 7.55 -18.32 8.94
N ASP A 67 8.88 -18.22 9.05
CA ASP A 67 9.67 -17.17 8.38
C ASP A 67 9.52 -17.19 6.84
N GLY A 68 9.38 -18.36 6.22
CA GLY A 68 9.14 -18.49 4.76
C GLY A 68 7.78 -17.92 4.31
N VAL A 69 6.71 -18.18 5.08
CA VAL A 69 5.37 -17.64 4.80
C VAL A 69 5.38 -16.10 4.95
N ARG A 70 6.04 -15.61 5.98
CA ARG A 70 6.19 -14.16 6.22
C ARG A 70 6.92 -13.45 5.08
N LEU A 71 7.94 -14.10 4.50
CA LEU A 71 8.65 -13.58 3.34
C LEU A 71 7.73 -13.51 2.11
N GLY A 72 6.94 -14.56 1.85
CA GLY A 72 5.97 -14.59 0.76
C GLY A 72 4.88 -13.52 0.91
N LEU A 73 4.35 -13.34 2.11
CA LEU A 73 3.37 -12.28 2.41
C LEU A 73 3.98 -10.87 2.22
N GLY A 74 5.25 -10.68 2.63
CA GLY A 74 5.97 -9.43 2.39
C GLY A 74 6.16 -9.13 0.90
N ALA A 75 6.49 -10.14 0.10
CA ALA A 75 6.57 -10.01 -1.35
C ALA A 75 5.21 -9.66 -1.99
N ALA A 76 4.12 -10.27 -1.51
CA ALA A 76 2.77 -9.95 -1.98
C ALA A 76 2.39 -8.49 -1.68
N ILE A 77 2.70 -7.98 -0.47
CA ILE A 77 2.50 -6.57 -0.12
C ILE A 77 3.34 -5.66 -1.02
N PHE A 78 4.60 -6.03 -1.28
CA PHE A 78 5.48 -5.26 -2.16
C PHE A 78 4.91 -5.12 -3.57
N PHE A 79 4.53 -6.21 -4.22
CA PHE A 79 3.98 -6.17 -5.58
C PHE A 79 2.64 -5.45 -5.64
N ASN A 80 1.77 -5.61 -4.64
CA ASN A 80 0.50 -4.88 -4.58
C ASN A 80 0.72 -3.37 -4.39
N SER A 81 1.69 -2.97 -3.55
CA SER A 81 2.06 -1.56 -3.37
C SER A 81 2.70 -0.98 -4.63
N LEU A 82 3.51 -1.77 -5.35
CA LEU A 82 4.07 -1.38 -6.63
C LEU A 82 2.95 -1.15 -7.67
N ALA A 83 1.96 -2.03 -7.72
CA ALA A 83 0.79 -1.86 -8.59
C ALA A 83 0.02 -0.58 -8.24
N ALA A 84 -0.11 -0.22 -6.96
CA ALA A 84 -0.77 0.99 -6.52
C ALA A 84 -0.12 2.28 -7.06
N LEU A 85 1.18 2.26 -7.37
CA LEU A 85 1.86 3.39 -8.02
C LEU A 85 1.39 3.64 -9.46
N PHE A 86 0.97 2.59 -10.14
CA PHE A 86 0.55 2.68 -11.55
C PHE A 86 -0.95 2.96 -11.72
N VAL A 87 -1.77 2.75 -10.69
CA VAL A 87 -3.23 2.97 -10.77
C VAL A 87 -3.56 4.42 -11.07
N PRO A 88 -3.13 5.44 -10.27
CA PRO A 88 -3.50 6.81 -10.52
C PRO A 88 -2.69 7.42 -11.67
N GLY A 89 -3.33 7.60 -12.79
CA GLY A 89 -2.80 8.32 -13.94
C GLY A 89 -2.12 7.47 -15.03
N ARG A 90 -1.87 6.16 -14.76
CA ARG A 90 -1.36 5.22 -15.79
C ARG A 90 -2.44 4.23 -16.21
N ILE A 91 -3.01 3.50 -15.25
CA ILE A 91 -4.06 2.50 -15.51
C ILE A 91 -5.41 3.19 -15.63
N ILE A 92 -5.73 4.10 -14.68
CA ILE A 92 -6.96 4.88 -14.70
C ILE A 92 -6.58 6.36 -14.90
N PRO A 93 -7.00 6.98 -16.03
CA PRO A 93 -6.69 8.38 -16.28
C PRO A 93 -7.34 9.27 -15.22
N LEU A 94 -6.56 10.22 -14.70
CA LEU A 94 -7.04 11.25 -13.79
C LEU A 94 -7.58 12.44 -14.56
N CYS A 95 -8.24 13.37 -13.84
CA CYS A 95 -8.76 14.60 -14.41
C CYS A 95 -7.67 15.42 -15.10
N LYS A 96 -8.02 16.06 -16.22
CA LYS A 96 -7.06 16.83 -17.04
C LYS A 96 -6.70 18.19 -16.44
N MET A 97 -7.53 18.76 -15.57
CA MET A 97 -7.28 20.07 -14.95
C MET A 97 -6.33 19.94 -13.76
N ALA A 98 -5.24 20.71 -13.79
CA ALA A 98 -4.20 20.70 -12.75
C ALA A 98 -4.69 21.16 -11.37
N SER A 99 -5.79 21.91 -11.29
CA SER A 99 -6.39 22.39 -10.03
C SER A 99 -7.26 21.38 -9.31
N MET A 100 -7.49 20.19 -9.87
CA MET A 100 -8.37 19.19 -9.26
C MET A 100 -7.67 18.40 -8.14
N ARG A 101 -8.43 18.09 -7.08
CA ARG A 101 -7.96 17.38 -5.88
C ARG A 101 -7.28 16.04 -6.19
N CYS A 102 -7.72 15.32 -7.21
CA CYS A 102 -7.14 14.04 -7.61
C CYS A 102 -5.68 14.16 -8.08
N LEU A 103 -5.28 15.28 -8.68
CA LEU A 103 -3.90 15.53 -9.09
C LEU A 103 -3.06 16.17 -7.99
N LEU A 104 -3.65 17.10 -7.22
CA LEU A 104 -2.92 17.87 -6.19
C LEU A 104 -2.74 17.09 -4.88
N ILE A 105 -3.71 16.27 -4.50
CA ILE A 105 -3.73 15.61 -3.19
C ILE A 105 -3.63 14.10 -3.33
N MET A 106 -4.58 13.46 -4.04
CA MET A 106 -4.66 12.00 -4.12
C MET A 106 -3.42 11.37 -4.74
N LYS A 107 -3.00 11.83 -5.92
CA LYS A 107 -1.87 11.26 -6.63
C LYS A 107 -0.56 11.31 -5.82
N PRO A 108 -0.07 12.48 -5.33
CA PRO A 108 1.17 12.53 -4.57
C PRO A 108 1.08 11.76 -3.24
N SER A 109 -0.06 11.78 -2.56
CA SER A 109 -0.25 11.03 -1.31
C SER A 109 -0.18 9.53 -1.51
N VAL A 110 -0.88 8.99 -2.51
CA VAL A 110 -0.81 7.56 -2.86
C VAL A 110 0.60 7.16 -3.25
N PHE A 111 1.29 7.97 -4.08
CA PHE A 111 2.68 7.73 -4.47
C PHE A 111 3.61 7.67 -3.25
N THR A 112 3.53 8.63 -2.35
CA THR A 112 4.38 8.69 -1.14
C THR A 112 4.16 7.47 -0.25
N VAL A 113 2.92 7.13 0.05
CA VAL A 113 2.60 5.99 0.92
C VAL A 113 2.95 4.66 0.27
N ALA A 114 2.70 4.49 -1.02
CA ALA A 114 3.04 3.27 -1.74
C ALA A 114 4.57 3.06 -1.87
N ILE A 115 5.34 4.12 -2.13
CA ILE A 115 6.81 4.06 -2.12
C ILE A 115 7.31 3.68 -0.72
N LEU A 116 6.76 4.30 0.33
CA LEU A 116 7.11 3.97 1.71
C LEU A 116 6.85 2.49 2.02
N LEU A 117 5.70 1.96 1.60
CA LEU A 117 5.39 0.52 1.74
C LEU A 117 6.40 -0.36 1.01
N CYS A 118 6.77 -0.01 -0.22
CA CYS A 118 7.79 -0.76 -0.98
C CYS A 118 9.14 -0.79 -0.25
N LEU A 119 9.59 0.35 0.26
CA LEU A 119 10.84 0.45 1.00
C LEU A 119 10.81 -0.35 2.30
N LEU A 120 9.71 -0.26 3.05
CA LEU A 120 9.52 -1.04 4.29
C LEU A 120 9.51 -2.55 4.01
N CYS A 121 8.89 -3.01 2.92
CA CYS A 121 8.91 -4.41 2.53
C CYS A 121 10.31 -4.90 2.19
N LEU A 122 11.13 -4.09 1.49
CA LEU A 122 12.51 -4.43 1.19
C LEU A 122 13.37 -4.52 2.45
N LEU A 123 13.22 -3.56 3.37
CA LEU A 123 13.91 -3.59 4.67
C LEU A 123 13.52 -4.83 5.49
N ASP A 124 12.24 -5.13 5.55
CA ASP A 124 11.74 -6.30 6.26
C ASP A 124 12.25 -7.62 5.65
N ALA A 125 12.24 -7.73 4.32
CA ALA A 125 12.82 -8.88 3.62
C ALA A 125 14.31 -9.04 3.94
N ALA A 126 15.09 -7.95 3.93
CA ALA A 126 16.51 -7.99 4.29
C ALA A 126 16.74 -8.44 5.73
N LEU A 127 15.92 -8.00 6.68
CA LEU A 127 16.00 -8.43 8.10
C LEU A 127 15.64 -9.92 8.26
N LEU A 128 14.61 -10.40 7.55
CA LEU A 128 14.22 -11.81 7.55
C LEU A 128 15.30 -12.70 6.93
N PHE A 129 15.88 -12.29 5.79
CA PHE A 129 16.98 -13.03 5.16
C PHE A 129 18.19 -13.13 6.08
N ARG A 130 18.62 -12.04 6.70
CA ARG A 130 19.72 -12.05 7.68
C ARG A 130 19.45 -13.00 8.84
N LYS A 131 18.23 -13.01 9.37
CA LYS A 131 17.81 -13.89 10.46
C LYS A 131 17.87 -15.37 10.06
N VAL A 132 17.35 -15.71 8.86
CA VAL A 132 17.35 -17.09 8.33
C VAL A 132 18.78 -17.56 8.06
N TYR A 133 19.61 -16.70 7.47
CA TYR A 133 21.02 -17.02 7.19
C TYR A 133 21.82 -17.28 8.46
N GLN A 134 21.68 -16.45 9.49
CA GLN A 134 22.34 -16.66 10.78
C GLN A 134 21.90 -17.96 11.50
N ARG A 135 20.66 -18.39 11.27
CA ARG A 135 20.12 -19.62 11.85
C ARG A 135 20.67 -20.87 11.17
N LYS A 136 21.01 -20.77 9.87
CA LYS A 136 21.55 -21.88 9.08
C LYS A 136 23.07 -22.05 9.28
N GLY A 137 23.76 -21.00 9.72
CA GLY A 137 25.22 -21.02 9.98
C GLY A 137 25.62 -21.44 11.41
N ARG A 138 24.62 -21.79 12.25
CA ARG A 138 24.85 -22.42 13.56
C ARG A 138 24.52 -23.91 13.52
#